data_b7b3a9c17743b2dec57441f17ee6a97c
#
_entry.id   b7b3a9c17743b2dec57441f17ee6a97c
#
_cell.length_a   1.000
_cell.length_b   1.000
_cell.length_c   1.000
_cell.angle_alpha   90.00
_cell.angle_beta   90.00
_cell.angle_gamma   90.00
#
_symmetry.space_group_name_H-M   'P 1'
#
loop_
_entity.id
_entity.type
_entity.pdbx_description
1 polymer ?
#
loop_
_entity_poly.entity_id
_entity_poly.type
_entity_poly.pdbx_seq_one_letter_code
_entity_poly.pdbx_strand_id
1 'polypeptide(L)'
;MQPLLAPMTGALDKLLKLEYLDQFCDETHAAAPGLDFLGETLNRLNISVDISPEDLARVPKTGPVVAVANHPFGMAEGIALISLLGQLRPDFRVLANDMLGALPDVRPFLIMVDPFGGESAHRANRRSLREALQWLQKGGMLLMFPAGEVSHVHFRHPGIRDSDWNRTAAALIKHSGAAALPFYFEGANSALFQIAGLVHPRLRTALLPRELLNKQGQVLHLRVGHPAAAATFESLDDEGATDLLRRRTYWLAHRKPRTEPLAMRIHADDPLFAPIPADWLRAELAALPAERLLAESGNWQVILATRDECPFVVREIGRLREQTFRKAGEGTGKQVDLDDFDDHYLHLALWRKDLHEIAGAYRLCGTDRAEGRLYTKTLYRFSPQFFDRISPAVELGRSFIRLEHQRSFQPLRLLWRAIGEYVARNPRYRFLFGPVSISNSYQKANRVLMADTLLRLVGMPEIASLAKPRRPFIHLPVNDLPEPESIADMESWIADLEPTGAGLPVLIRQYLKMGGRFATFHVDHSFGQTLDGLIVVDLTKTEPKFLERYLGKDGAARFRAYHNGVGANAAAGRSQDRS
;
A
#
# COMPACT_ATOMS: atom_id res chain seq x y z
N MET A 1 -6.18 -50.29 -4.73
CA MET A 1 -5.16 -49.46 -4.06
C MET A 1 -4.41 -50.31 -3.04
N GLN A 2 -3.08 -50.42 -3.10
CA GLN A 2 -2.32 -51.00 -2.00
C GLN A 2 -2.32 -49.99 -0.84
N PRO A 3 -2.55 -50.45 0.41
CA PRO A 3 -2.65 -49.56 1.55
C PRO A 3 -1.32 -48.80 1.78
N LEU A 4 -1.41 -47.49 1.86
CA LEU A 4 -0.30 -46.56 2.11
C LEU A 4 0.34 -46.71 3.51
N LEU A 5 -0.22 -47.53 4.38
CA LEU A 5 0.28 -47.72 5.74
C LEU A 5 0.21 -49.22 6.12
N ALA A 6 1.32 -49.79 6.61
CA ALA A 6 1.36 -51.09 7.28
C ALA A 6 0.33 -51.14 8.43
N PRO A 7 -0.15 -52.33 8.83
CA PRO A 7 -1.29 -52.48 9.73
C PRO A 7 -1.07 -51.73 11.04
N MET A 8 -1.72 -50.56 11.16
CA MET A 8 -1.79 -49.76 12.37
C MET A 8 -2.88 -50.36 13.26
N THR A 9 -2.63 -50.42 14.56
CA THR A 9 -3.59 -50.95 15.53
C THR A 9 -4.92 -50.19 15.44
N GLY A 10 -6.07 -50.85 15.56
CA GLY A 10 -7.39 -50.25 15.36
C GLY A 10 -7.73 -49.02 16.23
N ALA A 11 -6.94 -48.73 17.26
CA ALA A 11 -7.03 -47.50 18.04
C ALA A 11 -6.44 -46.30 17.28
N LEU A 12 -5.37 -46.50 16.49
CA LEU A 12 -4.72 -45.49 15.70
C LEU A 12 -5.55 -45.16 14.45
N ASP A 13 -6.18 -46.14 13.86
CA ASP A 13 -7.11 -46.00 12.73
C ASP A 13 -8.33 -45.13 13.09
N LYS A 14 -8.93 -45.39 14.26
CA LYS A 14 -10.01 -44.56 14.82
C LYS A 14 -9.58 -43.12 15.11
N LEU A 15 -8.34 -42.93 15.56
CA LEU A 15 -7.80 -41.60 15.81
C LEU A 15 -7.56 -40.81 14.52
N LEU A 16 -7.08 -41.47 13.48
CA LEU A 16 -6.74 -40.88 12.18
C LEU A 16 -7.88 -40.88 11.19
N LYS A 17 -8.98 -41.61 11.45
CA LYS A 17 -10.17 -41.74 10.59
C LYS A 17 -9.83 -42.22 9.15
N LEU A 18 -8.88 -43.10 8.98
CA LEU A 18 -8.37 -43.47 7.64
C LEU A 18 -9.41 -44.23 6.81
N GLU A 19 -10.13 -45.21 7.41
CA GLU A 19 -11.20 -45.94 6.71
C GLU A 19 -12.30 -45.00 6.19
N TYR A 20 -12.68 -43.99 6.99
CA TYR A 20 -13.63 -42.99 6.58
C TYR A 20 -13.12 -42.16 5.39
N LEU A 21 -11.83 -41.80 5.39
CA LEU A 21 -11.22 -41.04 4.32
C LEU A 21 -11.10 -41.82 3.02
N ASP A 22 -10.74 -43.11 3.08
CA ASP A 22 -10.68 -43.98 1.91
C ASP A 22 -12.07 -44.07 1.25
N GLN A 23 -13.11 -44.36 2.03
CA GLN A 23 -14.48 -44.40 1.53
C GLN A 23 -14.92 -43.01 0.97
N PHE A 24 -14.61 -41.92 1.68
CA PHE A 24 -14.91 -40.56 1.25
C PHE A 24 -14.23 -40.22 -0.10
N CYS A 25 -12.96 -40.62 -0.28
CA CYS A 25 -12.23 -40.41 -1.53
C CYS A 25 -12.83 -41.23 -2.68
N ASP A 26 -13.16 -42.49 -2.45
CA ASP A 26 -13.76 -43.37 -3.47
C ASP A 26 -15.14 -42.83 -3.93
N GLU A 27 -15.99 -42.44 -2.98
CA GLU A 27 -17.30 -41.84 -3.27
C GLU A 27 -17.19 -40.51 -4.01
N THR A 28 -16.21 -39.67 -3.63
CA THR A 28 -15.99 -38.37 -4.26
C THR A 28 -15.44 -38.52 -5.66
N HIS A 29 -14.50 -39.47 -5.87
CA HIS A 29 -13.97 -39.79 -7.21
C HIS A 29 -15.06 -40.32 -8.14
N ALA A 30 -15.94 -41.18 -7.64
CA ALA A 30 -17.07 -41.72 -8.42
C ALA A 30 -18.05 -40.60 -8.85
N ALA A 31 -18.22 -39.57 -8.04
CA ALA A 31 -19.13 -38.47 -8.31
C ALA A 31 -18.53 -37.42 -9.27
N ALA A 32 -17.23 -37.12 -9.15
CA ALA A 32 -16.56 -36.06 -9.89
C ALA A 32 -15.07 -36.43 -10.12
N PRO A 33 -14.73 -37.10 -11.23
CA PRO A 33 -13.34 -37.45 -11.52
C PRO A 33 -12.52 -36.26 -12.08
N GLY A 34 -11.21 -36.38 -12.00
CA GLY A 34 -10.28 -35.37 -12.50
C GLY A 34 -10.17 -34.15 -11.60
N LEU A 35 -10.03 -32.96 -12.16
CA LEU A 35 -9.94 -31.70 -11.36
C LEU A 35 -11.19 -31.44 -10.52
N ASP A 36 -12.35 -31.86 -11.00
CA ASP A 36 -13.62 -31.68 -10.30
C ASP A 36 -13.66 -32.43 -8.96
N PHE A 37 -12.87 -33.51 -8.82
CA PHE A 37 -12.66 -34.20 -7.56
C PHE A 37 -12.28 -33.31 -6.41
N LEU A 38 -11.40 -32.32 -6.67
CA LEU A 38 -10.96 -31.36 -5.63
C LEU A 38 -12.04 -30.38 -5.23
N GLY A 39 -12.78 -29.87 -6.21
CA GLY A 39 -13.95 -29.01 -5.96
C GLY A 39 -15.04 -29.75 -5.19
N GLU A 40 -15.35 -31.01 -5.59
CA GLU A 40 -16.32 -31.86 -4.92
C GLU A 40 -15.87 -32.23 -3.49
N THR A 41 -14.57 -32.47 -3.28
CA THR A 41 -14.01 -32.66 -1.94
C THR A 41 -14.31 -31.50 -1.01
N LEU A 42 -14.08 -30.25 -1.47
CA LEU A 42 -14.40 -29.06 -0.70
C LEU A 42 -15.91 -28.93 -0.44
N ASN A 43 -16.74 -29.19 -1.46
CA ASN A 43 -18.20 -29.12 -1.34
C ASN A 43 -18.73 -30.13 -0.31
N ARG A 44 -18.32 -31.39 -0.38
CA ARG A 44 -18.75 -32.44 0.56
C ARG A 44 -18.30 -32.19 2.00
N LEU A 45 -17.14 -31.58 2.17
CA LEU A 45 -16.66 -31.14 3.47
C LEU A 45 -17.26 -29.80 3.89
N ASN A 46 -18.10 -29.16 3.04
CA ASN A 46 -18.64 -27.82 3.26
C ASN A 46 -17.54 -26.82 3.61
N ILE A 47 -16.40 -26.91 2.93
CA ILE A 47 -15.29 -25.98 3.04
C ILE A 47 -15.44 -24.94 1.94
N SER A 48 -15.53 -23.67 2.31
CA SER A 48 -15.56 -22.55 1.35
C SER A 48 -14.24 -21.78 1.37
N VAL A 49 -13.92 -21.10 0.26
CA VAL A 49 -12.76 -20.24 0.14
C VAL A 49 -13.25 -18.80 0.02
N ASP A 50 -12.88 -17.97 1.00
CA ASP A 50 -13.13 -16.53 0.98
C ASP A 50 -11.96 -15.81 0.31
N ILE A 51 -12.19 -15.33 -0.90
CA ILE A 51 -11.25 -14.58 -1.71
C ILE A 51 -11.96 -13.42 -2.39
N SER A 52 -11.37 -12.22 -2.36
CA SER A 52 -11.96 -11.06 -2.99
C SER A 52 -11.88 -11.11 -4.53
N PRO A 53 -12.82 -10.47 -5.26
CA PRO A 53 -12.73 -10.33 -6.72
C PRO A 53 -11.43 -9.62 -7.16
N GLU A 54 -10.97 -8.66 -6.38
CA GLU A 54 -9.71 -7.95 -6.63
C GLU A 54 -8.50 -8.87 -6.52
N ASP A 55 -8.51 -9.78 -5.55
CA ASP A 55 -7.46 -10.79 -5.39
C ASP A 55 -7.45 -11.78 -6.56
N LEU A 56 -8.61 -12.24 -6.99
CA LEU A 56 -8.74 -13.08 -8.19
C LEU A 56 -8.19 -12.38 -9.44
N ALA A 57 -8.44 -11.10 -9.59
CA ALA A 57 -7.97 -10.30 -10.73
C ALA A 57 -6.44 -10.14 -10.76
N ARG A 58 -5.74 -10.37 -9.64
CA ARG A 58 -4.27 -10.33 -9.56
C ARG A 58 -3.58 -11.56 -10.15
N VAL A 59 -4.30 -12.66 -10.32
CA VAL A 59 -3.76 -13.87 -10.94
C VAL A 59 -3.54 -13.61 -12.44
N PRO A 60 -2.27 -13.64 -12.95
CA PRO A 60 -2.01 -13.40 -14.35
C PRO A 60 -2.65 -14.47 -15.22
N LYS A 61 -3.41 -14.09 -16.23
CA LYS A 61 -4.13 -15.03 -17.11
C LYS A 61 -3.20 -15.81 -18.05
N THR A 62 -2.03 -15.26 -18.35
CA THR A 62 -1.04 -15.86 -19.26
C THR A 62 0.38 -15.47 -18.81
N GLY A 63 1.38 -16.15 -19.37
CA GLY A 63 2.79 -15.92 -19.10
C GLY A 63 3.33 -16.68 -17.91
N PRO A 64 4.67 -16.77 -17.75
CA PRO A 64 5.30 -17.57 -16.73
C PRO A 64 5.08 -16.98 -15.33
N VAL A 65 4.61 -17.82 -14.39
CA VAL A 65 4.33 -17.40 -13.01
C VAL A 65 4.80 -18.49 -12.05
N VAL A 66 5.55 -18.10 -11.04
CA VAL A 66 5.80 -18.93 -9.84
C VAL A 66 4.89 -18.44 -8.72
N ALA A 67 3.86 -19.21 -8.44
CA ALA A 67 2.95 -19.00 -7.33
C ALA A 67 3.53 -19.63 -6.07
N VAL A 68 3.68 -18.84 -5.01
CA VAL A 68 4.19 -19.30 -3.70
C VAL A 68 3.12 -19.10 -2.63
N ALA A 69 2.97 -20.06 -1.73
CA ALA A 69 2.01 -19.98 -0.64
C ALA A 69 2.64 -20.40 0.69
N ASN A 70 2.16 -19.82 1.80
CA ASN A 70 2.36 -20.40 3.13
C ASN A 70 1.55 -21.71 3.25
N HIS A 71 1.90 -22.55 4.21
CA HIS A 71 1.39 -23.92 4.30
C HIS A 71 0.74 -24.24 5.66
N PRO A 72 -0.34 -23.50 6.07
CA PRO A 72 -0.88 -23.60 7.43
C PRO A 72 -1.66 -24.88 7.74
N PHE A 73 -2.26 -25.54 6.73
CA PHE A 73 -3.18 -26.66 6.93
C PHE A 73 -2.65 -28.00 6.34
N GLY A 74 -1.80 -27.92 5.32
CA GLY A 74 -1.21 -29.06 4.63
C GLY A 74 -2.05 -29.55 3.46
N MET A 75 -3.24 -30.10 3.68
CA MET A 75 -4.10 -30.62 2.61
C MET A 75 -5.14 -29.61 2.13
N ALA A 76 -5.81 -28.91 3.04
CA ALA A 76 -6.97 -28.08 2.70
C ALA A 76 -6.63 -26.93 1.75
N GLU A 77 -5.54 -26.18 2.00
CA GLU A 77 -5.11 -25.10 1.11
C GLU A 77 -4.55 -25.62 -0.22
N GLY A 78 -3.91 -26.79 -0.22
CA GLY A 78 -3.46 -27.45 -1.45
C GLY A 78 -4.64 -27.77 -2.36
N ILE A 79 -5.68 -28.42 -1.83
CA ILE A 79 -6.93 -28.74 -2.53
C ILE A 79 -7.59 -27.43 -3.03
N ALA A 80 -7.70 -26.43 -2.15
CA ALA A 80 -8.32 -25.15 -2.49
C ALA A 80 -7.59 -24.42 -3.63
N LEU A 81 -6.24 -24.34 -3.58
CA LEU A 81 -5.46 -23.66 -4.63
C LEU A 81 -5.48 -24.42 -5.95
N ILE A 82 -5.36 -25.74 -5.93
CA ILE A 82 -5.39 -26.55 -7.17
C ILE A 82 -6.77 -26.42 -7.83
N SER A 83 -7.86 -26.51 -7.06
CA SER A 83 -9.22 -26.32 -7.58
C SER A 83 -9.42 -24.92 -8.16
N LEU A 84 -8.98 -23.86 -7.43
CA LEU A 84 -9.09 -22.49 -7.88
C LEU A 84 -8.25 -22.21 -9.15
N LEU A 85 -6.98 -22.59 -9.14
CA LEU A 85 -6.07 -22.34 -10.26
C LEU A 85 -6.46 -23.14 -11.49
N GLY A 86 -7.00 -24.36 -11.34
CA GLY A 86 -7.52 -25.17 -12.43
C GLY A 86 -8.65 -24.49 -13.21
N GLN A 87 -9.47 -23.68 -12.52
CA GLN A 87 -10.54 -22.89 -13.14
C GLN A 87 -10.01 -21.61 -13.81
N LEU A 88 -8.94 -21.02 -13.27
CA LEU A 88 -8.39 -19.75 -13.75
C LEU A 88 -7.34 -19.94 -14.86
N ARG A 89 -6.53 -21.00 -14.76
CA ARG A 89 -5.39 -21.27 -15.64
C ARG A 89 -5.20 -22.77 -15.86
N PRO A 90 -5.60 -23.31 -17.01
CA PRO A 90 -5.44 -24.74 -17.30
C PRO A 90 -3.96 -25.16 -17.46
N ASP A 91 -3.06 -24.20 -17.68
CA ASP A 91 -1.62 -24.38 -17.83
C ASP A 91 -0.86 -24.24 -16.48
N PHE A 92 -1.46 -24.68 -15.38
CA PHE A 92 -0.76 -24.73 -14.09
C PHE A 92 -0.16 -26.11 -13.81
N ARG A 93 0.89 -26.12 -12.99
CA ARG A 93 1.50 -27.31 -12.38
C ARG A 93 1.77 -27.02 -10.91
N VAL A 94 1.89 -28.08 -10.13
CA VAL A 94 2.21 -27.99 -8.70
C VAL A 94 3.49 -28.76 -8.42
N LEU A 95 4.46 -28.11 -7.80
CA LEU A 95 5.64 -28.79 -7.29
C LEU A 95 5.30 -29.38 -5.92
N ALA A 96 5.15 -30.70 -5.86
CA ALA A 96 4.61 -31.38 -4.70
C ALA A 96 5.37 -32.68 -4.37
N ASN A 97 5.14 -33.15 -3.15
CA ASN A 97 5.68 -34.39 -2.65
C ASN A 97 5.03 -35.61 -3.36
N ASP A 98 5.78 -36.67 -3.54
CA ASP A 98 5.36 -37.96 -4.09
C ASP A 98 4.09 -38.54 -3.44
N MET A 99 3.83 -38.25 -2.18
CA MET A 99 2.63 -38.73 -1.47
C MET A 99 1.33 -38.28 -2.16
N LEU A 100 1.30 -37.05 -2.73
CA LEU A 100 0.13 -36.56 -3.48
C LEU A 100 -0.02 -37.28 -4.83
N GLY A 101 1.03 -37.86 -5.37
CA GLY A 101 1.00 -38.65 -6.58
C GLY A 101 0.19 -39.96 -6.48
N ALA A 102 -0.18 -40.35 -5.26
CA ALA A 102 -1.09 -41.47 -5.01
C ALA A 102 -2.54 -41.18 -5.42
N LEU A 103 -2.93 -39.89 -5.57
CA LEU A 103 -4.25 -39.48 -6.03
C LEU A 103 -4.26 -39.38 -7.57
N PRO A 104 -4.93 -40.31 -8.29
CA PRO A 104 -4.91 -40.36 -9.75
C PRO A 104 -5.38 -39.05 -10.41
N ASP A 105 -6.38 -38.43 -9.83
CA ASP A 105 -7.01 -37.20 -10.34
C ASP A 105 -6.09 -35.99 -10.34
N VAL A 106 -5.18 -35.90 -9.38
CA VAL A 106 -4.27 -34.77 -9.19
C VAL A 106 -2.94 -34.98 -9.91
N ARG A 107 -2.54 -36.24 -10.10
CA ARG A 107 -1.24 -36.64 -10.67
C ARG A 107 -0.86 -35.93 -11.98
N PRO A 108 -1.79 -35.69 -12.94
CA PRO A 108 -1.47 -35.00 -14.19
C PRO A 108 -0.97 -33.57 -14.00
N PHE A 109 -1.27 -32.95 -12.85
CA PHE A 109 -0.91 -31.55 -12.53
C PHE A 109 0.35 -31.46 -11.68
N LEU A 110 0.92 -32.60 -11.24
CA LEU A 110 2.07 -32.61 -10.33
C LEU A 110 3.39 -32.71 -11.08
N ILE A 111 4.37 -31.92 -10.61
CA ILE A 111 5.80 -32.18 -10.80
C ILE A 111 6.31 -32.66 -9.44
N MET A 112 6.65 -33.94 -9.38
CA MET A 112 6.93 -34.61 -8.11
C MET A 112 8.36 -34.38 -7.64
N VAL A 113 8.52 -34.04 -6.34
CA VAL A 113 9.81 -33.89 -5.65
C VAL A 113 9.84 -34.72 -4.38
N ASP A 114 11.01 -35.24 -4.06
CA ASP A 114 11.26 -35.93 -2.80
C ASP A 114 11.87 -34.96 -1.78
N PRO A 115 11.13 -34.57 -0.71
CA PRO A 115 11.61 -33.63 0.30
C PRO A 115 12.53 -34.29 1.35
N PHE A 116 12.62 -35.63 1.39
CA PHE A 116 13.27 -36.35 2.49
C PHE A 116 14.79 -36.52 2.34
N GLY A 117 15.36 -36.16 1.18
CA GLY A 117 16.80 -36.16 0.97
C GLY A 117 17.44 -37.48 0.60
N GLY A 118 18.74 -37.49 0.38
CA GLY A 118 19.55 -38.62 -0.07
C GLY A 118 20.03 -38.50 -1.53
N GLU A 119 21.05 -39.27 -1.93
CA GLU A 119 21.62 -39.15 -3.29
C GLU A 119 20.64 -39.45 -4.42
N SER A 120 19.72 -40.41 -4.22
CA SER A 120 18.67 -40.72 -5.16
C SER A 120 17.65 -39.59 -5.30
N ALA A 121 17.23 -38.98 -4.18
CA ALA A 121 16.36 -37.84 -4.13
C ALA A 121 16.97 -36.63 -4.82
N HIS A 122 18.26 -36.35 -4.62
CA HIS A 122 18.96 -35.28 -5.31
C HIS A 122 19.00 -35.45 -6.85
N ARG A 123 19.09 -36.66 -7.34
CA ARG A 123 19.04 -36.94 -8.78
C ARG A 123 17.63 -36.82 -9.36
N ALA A 124 16.62 -37.36 -8.66
CA ALA A 124 15.22 -37.22 -9.02
C ALA A 124 14.78 -35.75 -9.03
N ASN A 125 15.06 -35.01 -7.96
CA ASN A 125 14.72 -33.59 -7.83
C ASN A 125 15.36 -32.73 -8.91
N ARG A 126 16.59 -33.04 -9.36
CA ARG A 126 17.19 -32.30 -10.50
C ARG A 126 16.39 -32.47 -11.80
N ARG A 127 15.78 -33.64 -12.03
CA ARG A 127 14.93 -33.85 -13.21
C ARG A 127 13.64 -33.04 -13.08
N SER A 128 12.97 -33.14 -11.93
CA SER A 128 11.73 -32.41 -11.63
C SER A 128 11.92 -30.89 -11.71
N LEU A 129 13.05 -30.36 -11.22
CA LEU A 129 13.37 -28.93 -11.32
C LEU A 129 13.63 -28.48 -12.76
N ARG A 130 14.24 -29.33 -13.60
CA ARG A 130 14.38 -29.03 -15.03
C ARG A 130 13.03 -29.02 -15.74
N GLU A 131 12.14 -29.96 -15.39
CA GLU A 131 10.77 -30.01 -15.91
C GLU A 131 10.00 -28.75 -15.52
N ALA A 132 10.08 -28.33 -14.25
CA ALA A 132 9.49 -27.09 -13.74
C ALA A 132 10.00 -25.85 -14.49
N LEU A 133 11.32 -25.75 -14.69
CA LEU A 133 11.93 -24.65 -15.45
C LEU A 133 11.45 -24.62 -16.91
N GLN A 134 11.43 -25.79 -17.57
CA GLN A 134 10.93 -25.87 -18.94
C GLN A 134 9.44 -25.52 -19.04
N TRP A 135 8.64 -25.87 -18.03
CA TRP A 135 7.23 -25.51 -17.95
C TRP A 135 7.06 -23.99 -17.86
N LEU A 136 7.80 -23.33 -16.98
CA LEU A 136 7.81 -21.88 -16.85
C LEU A 136 8.29 -21.20 -18.15
N GLN A 137 9.35 -21.69 -18.78
CA GLN A 137 9.85 -21.15 -20.05
C GLN A 137 8.85 -21.24 -21.21
N LYS A 138 7.90 -22.18 -21.15
CA LYS A 138 6.77 -22.28 -22.09
C LYS A 138 5.60 -21.35 -21.74
N GLY A 139 5.74 -20.54 -20.69
CA GLY A 139 4.71 -19.59 -20.23
C GLY A 139 3.74 -20.15 -19.21
N GLY A 140 3.98 -21.35 -18.69
CA GLY A 140 3.10 -22.00 -17.71
C GLY A 140 3.20 -21.41 -16.30
N MET A 141 2.25 -21.77 -15.45
CA MET A 141 2.21 -21.41 -14.03
C MET A 141 2.68 -22.58 -13.16
N LEU A 142 3.50 -22.31 -12.16
CA LEU A 142 3.98 -23.29 -11.19
C LEU A 142 3.58 -22.87 -9.78
N LEU A 143 2.76 -23.68 -9.10
CA LEU A 143 2.44 -23.52 -7.69
C LEU A 143 3.43 -24.30 -6.82
N MET A 144 3.88 -23.71 -5.73
CA MET A 144 4.71 -24.41 -4.75
C MET A 144 4.52 -23.86 -3.34
N PHE A 145 4.83 -24.71 -2.36
CA PHE A 145 4.89 -24.39 -0.93
C PHE A 145 6.38 -24.43 -0.49
N PRO A 146 7.07 -23.27 -0.49
CA PRO A 146 8.54 -23.29 -0.36
C PRO A 146 9.06 -23.77 1.00
N ALA A 147 8.21 -23.80 2.03
CA ALA A 147 8.58 -24.36 3.33
C ALA A 147 8.85 -25.87 3.27
N GLY A 148 8.20 -26.58 2.31
CA GLY A 148 8.31 -28.03 2.18
C GLY A 148 7.64 -28.84 3.29
N GLU A 149 7.14 -28.18 4.32
CA GLU A 149 6.40 -28.76 5.44
C GLU A 149 5.29 -27.80 5.94
N VAL A 150 4.35 -28.37 6.68
CA VAL A 150 3.20 -27.61 7.22
C VAL A 150 3.62 -26.70 8.36
N SER A 151 3.06 -25.48 8.40
CA SER A 151 3.33 -24.47 9.44
C SER A 151 3.10 -25.05 10.85
N HIS A 152 4.01 -24.73 11.75
CA HIS A 152 3.97 -25.23 13.12
C HIS A 152 4.55 -24.21 14.12
N VAL A 153 4.44 -24.52 15.41
CA VAL A 153 5.04 -23.72 16.48
C VAL A 153 6.56 -23.83 16.44
N HIS A 154 7.25 -22.71 16.37
CA HIS A 154 8.71 -22.62 16.48
C HIS A 154 9.12 -22.02 17.83
N PHE A 155 10.13 -22.59 18.49
CA PHE A 155 10.66 -22.04 19.75
C PHE A 155 11.39 -20.69 19.56
N ARG A 156 11.87 -20.42 18.33
CA ARG A 156 12.63 -19.20 18.01
C ARG A 156 11.78 -18.03 17.56
N HIS A 157 10.55 -18.26 17.12
CA HIS A 157 9.65 -17.23 16.61
C HIS A 157 8.27 -17.39 17.23
N PRO A 158 7.66 -16.31 17.75
CA PRO A 158 6.33 -16.39 18.33
C PRO A 158 5.29 -16.71 17.26
N GLY A 159 4.42 -17.68 17.55
CA GLY A 159 3.29 -18.04 16.69
C GLY A 159 3.51 -19.30 15.85
N ILE A 160 2.49 -19.65 15.07
CA ILE A 160 2.50 -20.76 14.13
C ILE A 160 2.86 -20.19 12.75
N ARG A 161 3.97 -20.65 12.19
CA ARG A 161 4.50 -20.17 10.90
C ARG A 161 5.18 -21.29 10.15
N ASP A 162 5.46 -21.06 8.87
CA ASP A 162 6.32 -21.94 8.07
C ASP A 162 7.75 -21.96 8.64
N SER A 163 8.40 -23.06 8.47
CA SER A 163 9.87 -23.18 8.57
C SER A 163 10.55 -22.26 7.56
N ASP A 164 11.86 -22.22 7.59
CA ASP A 164 12.63 -21.45 6.61
C ASP A 164 12.33 -21.95 5.19
N TRP A 165 12.07 -21.03 4.29
CA TRP A 165 11.76 -21.35 2.90
C TRP A 165 13.01 -21.79 2.14
N ASN A 166 12.88 -22.82 1.32
CA ASN A 166 13.95 -23.25 0.45
C ASN A 166 14.14 -22.31 -0.75
N ARG A 167 15.35 -22.26 -1.27
CA ARG A 167 15.75 -21.31 -2.34
C ARG A 167 15.21 -21.67 -3.72
N THR A 168 14.50 -22.77 -3.86
CA THR A 168 14.02 -23.29 -5.17
C THR A 168 13.11 -22.30 -5.89
N ALA A 169 12.18 -21.65 -5.17
CA ALA A 169 11.27 -20.66 -5.76
C ALA A 169 12.04 -19.48 -6.35
N ALA A 170 12.96 -18.91 -5.59
CA ALA A 170 13.80 -17.79 -6.02
C ALA A 170 14.65 -18.17 -7.24
N ALA A 171 15.28 -19.33 -7.21
CA ALA A 171 16.09 -19.82 -8.34
C ALA A 171 15.22 -20.01 -9.61
N LEU A 172 14.04 -20.60 -9.50
CA LEU A 172 13.13 -20.77 -10.64
C LEU A 172 12.68 -19.43 -11.23
N ILE A 173 12.34 -18.45 -10.40
CA ILE A 173 11.96 -17.10 -10.83
C ILE A 173 13.10 -16.46 -11.62
N LYS A 174 14.31 -16.42 -11.05
CA LYS A 174 15.48 -15.80 -11.67
C LYS A 174 15.89 -16.45 -13.00
N HIS A 175 15.83 -17.81 -13.08
CA HIS A 175 16.23 -18.53 -14.28
C HIS A 175 15.16 -18.59 -15.39
N SER A 176 13.88 -18.44 -15.04
CA SER A 176 12.80 -18.49 -16.03
C SER A 176 12.30 -17.10 -16.46
N GLY A 177 12.62 -16.05 -15.72
CA GLY A 177 12.01 -14.72 -15.91
C GLY A 177 10.53 -14.68 -15.47
N ALA A 178 10.05 -15.67 -14.73
CA ALA A 178 8.67 -15.75 -14.28
C ALA A 178 8.35 -14.67 -13.24
N ALA A 179 7.11 -14.17 -13.27
CA ALA A 179 6.61 -13.32 -12.19
C ALA A 179 6.38 -14.17 -10.92
N ALA A 180 6.67 -13.60 -9.75
CA ALA A 180 6.35 -14.19 -8.46
C ALA A 180 4.95 -13.77 -8.03
N LEU A 181 4.09 -14.70 -7.60
CA LEU A 181 2.74 -14.42 -7.13
C LEU A 181 2.55 -14.98 -5.72
N PRO A 182 2.50 -14.16 -4.67
CA PRO A 182 2.32 -14.62 -3.31
C PRO A 182 0.85 -14.87 -2.98
N PHE A 183 0.58 -16.03 -2.36
CA PHE A 183 -0.70 -16.43 -1.78
C PHE A 183 -0.53 -16.58 -0.27
N TYR A 184 -1.51 -16.13 0.50
CA TYR A 184 -1.50 -16.25 1.95
C TYR A 184 -2.82 -16.79 2.47
N PHE A 185 -2.76 -17.90 3.22
CA PHE A 185 -3.87 -18.44 3.99
C PHE A 185 -3.77 -18.05 5.44
N GLU A 186 -4.87 -17.52 5.98
CA GLU A 186 -4.99 -17.20 7.39
C GLU A 186 -5.44 -18.44 8.17
N GLY A 187 -4.73 -18.79 9.23
CA GLY A 187 -5.14 -19.87 10.13
C GLY A 187 -4.01 -20.82 10.49
N ALA A 188 -4.39 -21.91 11.15
CA ALA A 188 -3.49 -22.95 11.60
C ALA A 188 -4.23 -24.27 11.82
N ASN A 189 -3.49 -25.37 11.92
CA ASN A 189 -3.97 -26.66 12.39
C ASN A 189 -4.17 -26.70 13.90
N SER A 190 -4.89 -27.72 14.38
CA SER A 190 -5.30 -27.86 15.77
C SER A 190 -4.12 -27.91 16.77
N ALA A 191 -4.41 -27.61 18.03
CA ALA A 191 -3.43 -27.72 19.12
C ALA A 191 -2.83 -29.13 19.20
N LEU A 192 -3.63 -30.17 18.93
CA LEU A 192 -3.14 -31.55 18.89
C LEU A 192 -2.06 -31.74 17.81
N PHE A 193 -2.27 -31.18 16.62
CA PHE A 193 -1.28 -31.22 15.54
C PHE A 193 0.03 -30.55 15.96
N GLN A 194 -0.07 -29.39 16.63
CA GLN A 194 1.09 -28.65 17.10
C GLN A 194 1.87 -29.44 18.16
N ILE A 195 1.16 -30.00 19.16
CA ILE A 195 1.78 -30.79 20.24
C ILE A 195 2.41 -32.08 19.69
N ALA A 196 1.73 -32.80 18.79
CA ALA A 196 2.25 -34.00 18.17
C ALA A 196 3.56 -33.70 17.40
N GLY A 197 3.66 -32.55 16.76
CA GLY A 197 4.86 -32.11 16.06
C GLY A 197 6.05 -31.82 16.97
N LEU A 198 5.80 -31.38 18.22
CA LEU A 198 6.84 -31.20 19.23
C LEU A 198 7.41 -32.52 19.71
N VAL A 199 6.62 -33.61 19.69
CA VAL A 199 7.06 -34.95 20.04
C VAL A 199 7.87 -35.58 18.89
N HIS A 200 7.31 -35.58 17.68
CA HIS A 200 8.00 -36.08 16.49
C HIS A 200 7.38 -35.56 15.19
N PRO A 201 8.17 -35.07 14.21
CA PRO A 201 7.65 -34.50 12.93
C PRO A 201 6.74 -35.46 12.15
N ARG A 202 7.02 -36.77 12.14
CA ARG A 202 6.20 -37.78 11.43
C ARG A 202 4.77 -37.90 11.97
N LEU A 203 4.56 -37.59 13.27
CA LEU A 203 3.23 -37.61 13.87
C LEU A 203 2.37 -36.47 13.31
N ARG A 204 2.97 -35.33 13.01
CA ARG A 204 2.33 -34.23 12.30
C ARG A 204 1.79 -34.67 10.95
N THR A 205 2.66 -35.30 10.15
CA THR A 205 2.29 -35.77 8.82
C THR A 205 1.15 -36.77 8.88
N ALA A 206 1.18 -37.73 9.85
CA ALA A 206 0.12 -38.72 10.04
C ALA A 206 -1.23 -38.10 10.43
N LEU A 207 -1.23 -36.90 11.05
CA LEU A 207 -2.46 -36.20 11.44
C LEU A 207 -3.10 -35.37 10.32
N LEU A 208 -2.43 -35.15 9.18
CA LEU A 208 -2.93 -34.29 8.10
C LEU A 208 -4.32 -34.70 7.58
N PRO A 209 -4.63 -35.97 7.37
CA PRO A 209 -5.96 -36.38 6.97
C PRO A 209 -7.05 -35.98 7.97
N ARG A 210 -6.77 -36.16 9.26
CA ARG A 210 -7.67 -35.70 10.34
C ARG A 210 -7.84 -34.20 10.34
N GLU A 211 -6.75 -33.44 10.12
CA GLU A 211 -6.82 -31.98 10.07
C GLU A 211 -7.66 -31.48 8.89
N LEU A 212 -7.66 -32.18 7.73
CA LEU A 212 -8.57 -31.88 6.64
C LEU A 212 -10.04 -32.02 7.08
N LEU A 213 -10.39 -33.13 7.76
CA LEU A 213 -11.74 -33.33 8.29
C LEU A 213 -12.12 -32.32 9.37
N ASN A 214 -11.15 -31.85 10.17
CA ASN A 214 -11.38 -30.80 11.16
C ASN A 214 -11.70 -29.43 10.53
N LYS A 215 -11.46 -29.25 9.21
CA LYS A 215 -11.85 -28.04 8.47
C LYS A 215 -13.28 -28.09 7.94
N GLN A 216 -14.00 -29.19 8.14
CA GLN A 216 -15.39 -29.30 7.74
C GLN A 216 -16.24 -28.12 8.24
N GLY A 217 -16.98 -27.49 7.34
CA GLY A 217 -17.81 -26.33 7.62
C GLY A 217 -17.05 -25.02 7.85
N GLN A 218 -15.77 -24.96 7.59
CA GLN A 218 -14.94 -23.77 7.78
C GLN A 218 -14.79 -22.95 6.48
N VAL A 219 -14.49 -21.67 6.67
CA VAL A 219 -14.12 -20.75 5.61
C VAL A 219 -12.59 -20.59 5.62
N LEU A 220 -11.93 -20.86 4.49
CA LEU A 220 -10.51 -20.60 4.29
C LEU A 220 -10.34 -19.20 3.73
N HIS A 221 -9.74 -18.31 4.50
CA HIS A 221 -9.46 -16.94 4.04
C HIS A 221 -8.18 -16.92 3.23
N LEU A 222 -8.31 -16.63 1.92
CA LEU A 222 -7.22 -16.56 0.96
C LEU A 222 -6.98 -15.12 0.52
N ARG A 223 -5.72 -14.69 0.51
CA ARG A 223 -5.27 -13.38 0.02
C ARG A 223 -4.21 -13.56 -1.04
N VAL A 224 -4.28 -12.76 -2.09
CA VAL A 224 -3.33 -12.78 -3.20
C VAL A 224 -2.63 -11.42 -3.27
N GLY A 225 -1.29 -11.43 -3.31
CA GLY A 225 -0.50 -10.21 -3.51
C GLY A 225 -0.41 -9.82 -4.99
N HIS A 226 0.23 -8.70 -5.25
CA HIS A 226 0.52 -8.30 -6.63
C HIS A 226 1.65 -9.16 -7.21
N PRO A 227 1.57 -9.51 -8.50
CA PRO A 227 2.68 -10.18 -9.18
C PRO A 227 3.92 -9.30 -9.15
N ALA A 228 5.04 -9.83 -8.65
CA ALA A 228 6.34 -9.17 -8.69
C ALA A 228 7.13 -9.67 -9.91
N ALA A 229 7.62 -8.75 -10.74
CA ALA A 229 8.43 -9.12 -11.90
C ALA A 229 9.75 -9.79 -11.48
N ALA A 230 10.29 -10.69 -12.30
CA ALA A 230 11.58 -11.36 -12.04
C ALA A 230 12.72 -10.35 -11.79
N ALA A 231 12.70 -9.21 -12.46
CA ALA A 231 13.69 -8.14 -12.28
C ALA A 231 13.79 -7.63 -10.83
N THR A 232 12.72 -7.75 -10.02
CA THR A 232 12.73 -7.40 -8.59
C THR A 232 13.72 -8.27 -7.79
N PHE A 233 14.04 -9.46 -8.29
CA PHE A 233 14.88 -10.45 -7.60
C PHE A 233 16.30 -10.56 -8.19
N GLU A 234 16.58 -9.92 -9.33
CA GLU A 234 17.84 -10.08 -10.05
C GLU A 234 19.07 -9.58 -9.27
N SER A 235 18.91 -8.48 -8.51
CA SER A 235 20.00 -7.90 -7.72
C SER A 235 20.28 -8.65 -6.41
N LEU A 236 19.38 -9.55 -6.00
CA LEU A 236 19.49 -10.29 -4.75
C LEU A 236 20.16 -11.64 -5.00
N ASP A 237 20.88 -12.14 -4.00
CA ASP A 237 21.27 -13.55 -3.98
C ASP A 237 20.03 -14.44 -3.76
N ASP A 238 20.18 -15.76 -3.80
CA ASP A 238 19.03 -16.67 -3.68
C ASP A 238 18.44 -16.68 -2.28
N GLU A 239 19.20 -16.35 -1.25
CA GLU A 239 18.73 -16.22 0.12
C GLU A 239 17.91 -14.96 0.30
N GLY A 240 18.42 -13.81 -0.11
CA GLY A 240 17.69 -12.54 -0.08
C GLY A 240 16.42 -12.55 -0.93
N ALA A 241 16.47 -13.19 -2.11
CA ALA A 241 15.29 -13.36 -2.96
C ALA A 241 14.22 -14.25 -2.30
N THR A 242 14.65 -15.32 -1.60
CA THR A 242 13.74 -16.21 -0.85
C THR A 242 13.11 -15.48 0.34
N ASP A 243 13.91 -14.72 1.08
CA ASP A 243 13.44 -13.92 2.21
C ASP A 243 12.44 -12.85 1.74
N LEU A 244 12.71 -12.16 0.63
CA LEU A 244 11.76 -11.22 0.03
C LEU A 244 10.43 -11.89 -0.34
N LEU A 245 10.45 -13.05 -0.97
CA LEU A 245 9.25 -13.83 -1.31
C LEU A 245 8.43 -14.18 -0.06
N ARG A 246 9.12 -14.68 0.98
CA ARG A 246 8.50 -15.04 2.26
C ARG A 246 7.90 -13.83 2.94
N ARG A 247 8.62 -12.71 3.03
CA ARG A 247 8.11 -11.45 3.59
C ARG A 247 6.88 -10.96 2.83
N ARG A 248 6.89 -10.93 1.50
CA ARG A 248 5.72 -10.51 0.70
C ARG A 248 4.51 -11.39 0.95
N THR A 249 4.69 -12.68 1.11
CA THR A 249 3.60 -13.61 1.45
C THR A 249 3.03 -13.30 2.83
N TYR A 250 3.89 -13.22 3.86
CA TYR A 250 3.44 -12.95 5.22
C TYR A 250 2.95 -11.50 5.45
N TRP A 251 3.39 -10.55 4.62
CA TRP A 251 2.86 -9.20 4.64
C TRP A 251 1.35 -9.16 4.41
N LEU A 252 0.82 -10.07 3.59
CA LEU A 252 -0.61 -10.20 3.32
C LEU A 252 -1.43 -10.53 4.58
N ALA A 253 -0.83 -11.08 5.64
CA ALA A 253 -1.49 -11.29 6.92
C ALA A 253 -2.04 -10.00 7.53
N HIS A 254 -1.41 -8.86 7.25
CA HIS A 254 -1.83 -7.55 7.75
C HIS A 254 -3.03 -6.96 7.00
N ARG A 255 -3.43 -7.54 5.85
CA ARG A 255 -4.63 -7.12 5.11
C ARG A 255 -5.87 -7.58 5.86
N LYS A 256 -6.53 -6.65 6.52
CA LYS A 256 -7.83 -6.92 7.15
C LYS A 256 -8.94 -6.74 6.11
N PRO A 257 -10.04 -7.49 6.22
CA PRO A 257 -11.24 -7.19 5.47
C PRO A 257 -11.56 -5.71 5.66
N ARG A 258 -11.93 -5.02 4.60
CA ARG A 258 -12.51 -3.70 4.70
C ARG A 258 -13.88 -3.87 5.34
N THR A 259 -13.94 -3.93 6.65
CA THR A 259 -15.15 -3.47 7.32
C THR A 259 -15.29 -2.04 6.82
N GLU A 260 -16.37 -1.74 6.08
CA GLU A 260 -16.75 -0.35 5.87
C GLU A 260 -16.48 0.34 7.21
N PRO A 261 -15.78 1.47 7.23
CA PRO A 261 -15.67 2.19 8.46
C PRO A 261 -17.12 2.58 8.81
N LEU A 262 -17.78 1.77 9.61
CA LEU A 262 -18.64 2.30 10.61
C LEU A 262 -17.70 3.16 11.47
N ALA A 263 -17.38 4.34 10.93
CA ALA A 263 -17.12 5.48 11.75
C ALA A 263 -18.43 5.64 12.52
N MET A 264 -18.56 4.92 13.61
CA MET A 264 -19.43 5.30 14.68
C MET A 264 -18.90 6.65 15.14
N ARG A 265 -19.21 7.70 14.34
CA ARG A 265 -19.19 9.06 14.86
C ARG A 265 -20.27 9.03 15.93
N ILE A 266 -19.84 9.20 17.17
CA ILE A 266 -20.71 9.28 18.35
C ILE A 266 -21.72 10.43 18.19
N HIS A 267 -21.45 11.34 17.23
CA HIS A 267 -22.34 12.44 16.82
C HIS A 267 -22.56 12.37 15.30
N ALA A 268 -23.81 12.54 14.86
CA ALA A 268 -24.14 12.74 13.46
C ALA A 268 -23.44 14.01 12.95
N ASP A 269 -22.91 13.96 11.71
CA ASP A 269 -22.37 15.16 11.08
C ASP A 269 -23.49 16.21 10.92
N ASP A 270 -23.19 17.45 11.17
CA ASP A 270 -24.09 18.56 10.85
C ASP A 270 -24.43 18.54 9.35
N PRO A 271 -25.67 18.85 8.94
CA PRO A 271 -25.99 19.00 7.53
C PRO A 271 -25.06 20.04 6.89
N LEU A 272 -24.57 19.75 5.69
CA LEU A 272 -23.75 20.72 4.96
C LEU A 272 -24.53 22.01 4.73
N PHE A 273 -23.85 23.13 4.77
CA PHE A 273 -24.41 24.41 4.39
C PHE A 273 -24.98 24.37 2.97
N ALA A 274 -26.01 25.16 2.67
CA ALA A 274 -26.54 25.25 1.31
C ALA A 274 -25.48 25.79 0.32
N PRO A 275 -25.41 25.26 -0.92
CA PRO A 275 -24.50 25.78 -1.95
C PRO A 275 -24.71 27.28 -2.17
N ILE A 276 -23.64 28.03 -2.34
CA ILE A 276 -23.71 29.45 -2.72
C ILE A 276 -24.13 29.53 -4.20
N PRO A 277 -25.08 30.44 -4.55
CA PRO A 277 -25.52 30.62 -5.95
C PRO A 277 -24.34 30.93 -6.88
N ALA A 278 -24.28 30.24 -8.03
CA ALA A 278 -23.18 30.37 -8.98
C ALA A 278 -22.94 31.82 -9.47
N ASP A 279 -24.04 32.60 -9.61
CA ASP A 279 -23.93 34.01 -10.02
C ASP A 279 -23.22 34.89 -9.00
N TRP A 280 -23.38 34.61 -7.70
CA TRP A 280 -22.66 35.32 -6.65
C TRP A 280 -21.17 35.01 -6.68
N LEU A 281 -20.82 33.74 -6.85
CA LEU A 281 -19.42 33.32 -7.01
C LEU A 281 -18.77 33.98 -8.23
N ARG A 282 -19.49 33.98 -9.36
CA ARG A 282 -19.04 34.59 -10.60
C ARG A 282 -18.84 36.10 -10.45
N ALA A 283 -19.76 36.79 -9.77
CA ALA A 283 -19.68 38.25 -9.54
C ALA A 283 -18.44 38.60 -8.70
N GLU A 284 -18.19 37.88 -7.59
CA GLU A 284 -16.99 38.10 -6.77
C GLU A 284 -15.71 37.88 -7.55
N LEU A 285 -15.60 36.76 -8.27
CA LEU A 285 -14.41 36.42 -9.06
C LEU A 285 -14.17 37.42 -10.20
N ALA A 286 -15.24 37.92 -10.84
CA ALA A 286 -15.15 38.89 -11.93
C ALA A 286 -14.77 40.29 -11.43
N ALA A 287 -15.03 40.60 -10.17
CA ALA A 287 -14.65 41.91 -9.57
C ALA A 287 -13.16 41.99 -9.18
N LEU A 288 -12.47 40.85 -9.16
CA LEU A 288 -11.04 40.82 -8.81
C LEU A 288 -10.17 41.40 -9.93
N PRO A 289 -9.06 42.08 -9.56
CA PRO A 289 -8.06 42.52 -10.53
C PRO A 289 -7.47 41.37 -11.36
N ALA A 290 -7.08 41.64 -12.59
CA ALA A 290 -6.54 40.62 -13.51
C ALA A 290 -5.29 39.90 -12.95
N GLU A 291 -4.53 40.55 -12.09
CA GLU A 291 -3.34 40.04 -11.40
C GLU A 291 -3.68 38.87 -10.45
N ARG A 292 -4.94 38.76 -10.03
CA ARG A 292 -5.42 37.65 -9.20
C ARG A 292 -5.54 36.35 -9.98
N LEU A 293 -5.60 36.38 -11.31
CA LEU A 293 -5.51 35.18 -12.16
C LEU A 293 -4.06 34.68 -12.19
N LEU A 294 -3.84 33.52 -11.62
CA LEU A 294 -2.50 32.92 -11.54
C LEU A 294 -2.26 31.84 -12.60
N ALA A 295 -3.30 31.14 -13.00
CA ALA A 295 -3.17 30.10 -14.03
C ALA A 295 -4.49 29.92 -14.80
N GLU A 296 -4.37 29.62 -16.09
CA GLU A 296 -5.52 29.32 -16.96
C GLU A 296 -5.18 28.20 -17.95
N SER A 297 -6.17 27.39 -18.29
CA SER A 297 -6.08 26.35 -19.33
C SER A 297 -7.48 25.93 -19.77
N GLY A 298 -7.89 26.33 -20.97
CA GLY A 298 -9.24 26.07 -21.48
C GLY A 298 -10.32 26.70 -20.59
N ASN A 299 -11.22 25.86 -20.08
CA ASN A 299 -12.30 26.29 -19.19
C ASN A 299 -11.88 26.39 -17.71
N TRP A 300 -10.62 26.17 -17.40
CA TRP A 300 -10.11 26.17 -16.03
C TRP A 300 -9.33 27.44 -15.73
N GLN A 301 -9.61 28.06 -14.60
CA GLN A 301 -8.87 29.19 -14.06
C GLN A 301 -8.51 28.93 -12.59
N VAL A 302 -7.34 29.40 -12.15
CA VAL A 302 -6.98 29.46 -10.72
C VAL A 302 -6.81 30.93 -10.35
N ILE A 303 -7.67 31.36 -9.44
CA ILE A 303 -7.79 32.76 -9.01
C ILE A 303 -7.38 32.84 -7.54
N LEU A 304 -6.58 33.82 -7.20
CA LEU A 304 -6.15 34.12 -5.84
C LEU A 304 -7.19 35.00 -5.16
N ALA A 305 -7.83 34.50 -4.11
CA ALA A 305 -8.87 35.20 -3.36
C ALA A 305 -8.48 35.34 -1.88
N THR A 306 -8.98 36.40 -1.23
CA THR A 306 -9.01 36.55 0.21
C THR A 306 -10.44 36.51 0.72
N ARG A 307 -10.64 36.23 2.01
CA ARG A 307 -11.99 36.22 2.60
C ARG A 307 -12.68 37.56 2.53
N ASP A 308 -11.91 38.64 2.68
CA ASP A 308 -12.45 40.03 2.64
C ASP A 308 -12.91 40.42 1.24
N GLU A 309 -12.16 40.00 0.19
CA GLU A 309 -12.49 40.32 -1.21
C GLU A 309 -13.59 39.40 -1.76
N CYS A 310 -13.63 38.13 -1.32
CA CYS A 310 -14.49 37.09 -1.87
C CYS A 310 -15.12 36.22 -0.77
N PRO A 311 -15.97 36.77 0.11
CA PRO A 311 -16.56 36.03 1.23
C PRO A 311 -17.42 34.86 0.82
N PHE A 312 -18.16 34.95 -0.30
CA PHE A 312 -18.98 33.87 -0.82
C PHE A 312 -18.14 32.74 -1.43
N VAL A 313 -17.09 33.08 -2.19
CA VAL A 313 -16.14 32.13 -2.74
C VAL A 313 -15.44 31.34 -1.63
N VAL A 314 -14.93 32.02 -0.58
CA VAL A 314 -14.26 31.35 0.54
C VAL A 314 -15.23 30.49 1.34
N ARG A 315 -16.50 30.92 1.51
CA ARG A 315 -17.52 30.11 2.16
C ARG A 315 -17.86 28.85 1.36
N GLU A 316 -17.97 28.98 0.03
CA GLU A 316 -18.20 27.82 -0.85
C GLU A 316 -17.00 26.87 -0.86
N ILE A 317 -15.78 27.38 -0.85
CA ILE A 317 -14.56 26.58 -0.65
C ILE A 317 -14.66 25.78 0.66
N GLY A 318 -15.05 26.41 1.76
CA GLY A 318 -15.22 25.74 3.06
C GLY A 318 -16.28 24.63 3.02
N ARG A 319 -17.41 24.87 2.34
CA ARG A 319 -18.49 23.87 2.17
C ARG A 319 -18.02 22.66 1.34
N LEU A 320 -17.38 22.93 0.19
CA LEU A 320 -16.88 21.88 -0.72
C LEU A 320 -15.72 21.10 -0.10
N ARG A 321 -14.89 21.78 0.69
CA ARG A 321 -13.80 21.19 1.46
C ARG A 321 -14.34 20.18 2.46
N GLU A 322 -15.32 20.56 3.27
CA GLU A 322 -15.99 19.68 4.22
C GLU A 322 -16.66 18.50 3.49
N GLN A 323 -17.38 18.75 2.40
CA GLN A 323 -18.01 17.70 1.60
C GLN A 323 -17.01 16.66 1.09
N THR A 324 -15.86 17.13 0.58
CA THR A 324 -14.82 16.28 0.01
C THR A 324 -14.10 15.48 1.10
N PHE A 325 -13.76 16.13 2.20
CA PHE A 325 -13.07 15.50 3.33
C PHE A 325 -13.94 14.50 4.08
N ARG A 326 -15.25 14.75 4.25
CA ARG A 326 -16.17 13.73 4.82
C ARG A 326 -16.14 12.44 4.04
N LYS A 327 -16.14 12.51 2.71
CA LYS A 327 -16.10 11.31 1.86
C LYS A 327 -14.76 10.57 1.95
N ALA A 328 -13.67 11.28 2.27
CA ALA A 328 -12.37 10.68 2.56
C ALA A 328 -12.24 10.18 4.02
N GLY A 329 -13.26 10.37 4.87
CA GLY A 329 -13.19 10.06 6.30
C GLY A 329 -12.41 11.09 7.12
N GLU A 330 -12.18 12.28 6.57
CA GLU A 330 -11.32 13.33 7.10
C GLU A 330 -12.07 14.63 7.46
N GLY A 331 -13.40 14.68 7.31
CA GLY A 331 -14.22 15.87 7.57
C GLY A 331 -14.24 16.30 9.04
N THR A 332 -14.50 17.57 9.28
CA THR A 332 -14.62 18.15 10.63
C THR A 332 -15.95 17.80 11.31
N GLY A 333 -16.96 17.37 10.56
CA GLY A 333 -18.34 17.13 11.02
C GLY A 333 -19.19 18.40 11.08
N LYS A 334 -18.62 19.59 10.82
CA LYS A 334 -19.31 20.89 10.83
C LYS A 334 -19.99 21.16 9.48
N GLN A 335 -20.90 22.12 9.43
CA GLN A 335 -21.58 22.51 8.20
C GLN A 335 -20.61 23.02 7.11
N VAL A 336 -19.48 23.61 7.51
CA VAL A 336 -18.40 24.12 6.66
C VAL A 336 -17.05 23.91 7.36
N ASP A 337 -16.01 23.58 6.62
CA ASP A 337 -14.62 23.55 7.11
C ASP A 337 -13.99 24.93 6.91
N LEU A 338 -14.31 25.86 7.81
CA LEU A 338 -13.66 27.16 7.95
C LEU A 338 -13.15 27.32 9.37
N ASP A 339 -11.97 27.94 9.50
CA ASP A 339 -11.31 28.25 10.75
C ASP A 339 -10.78 29.69 10.74
N ASP A 340 -10.25 30.19 11.88
CA ASP A 340 -9.72 31.54 12.01
C ASP A 340 -8.51 31.81 11.09
N PHE A 341 -7.89 30.76 10.56
CA PHE A 341 -6.80 30.92 9.59
C PHE A 341 -7.33 31.34 8.22
N ASP A 342 -8.57 30.99 7.86
CA ASP A 342 -9.16 31.36 6.58
C ASP A 342 -9.34 32.89 6.46
N ASP A 343 -9.30 33.67 7.59
CA ASP A 343 -9.40 35.13 7.59
C ASP A 343 -8.15 35.83 7.04
N HIS A 344 -6.96 35.24 7.25
CA HIS A 344 -5.72 35.87 6.83
C HIS A 344 -4.89 35.07 5.82
N TYR A 345 -5.34 33.84 5.50
CA TYR A 345 -4.73 33.04 4.45
C TYR A 345 -5.28 33.44 3.08
N LEU A 346 -4.47 33.19 2.07
CA LEU A 346 -4.85 33.31 0.69
C LEU A 346 -5.45 31.97 0.20
N HIS A 347 -6.45 32.07 -0.68
CA HIS A 347 -7.13 30.91 -1.26
C HIS A 347 -6.90 30.86 -2.77
N LEU A 348 -6.37 29.78 -3.27
CA LEU A 348 -6.35 29.47 -4.69
C LEU A 348 -7.68 28.79 -5.02
N ALA A 349 -8.61 29.52 -5.63
CA ALA A 349 -9.89 28.98 -6.09
C ALA A 349 -9.73 28.43 -7.52
N LEU A 350 -9.89 27.11 -7.69
CA LEU A 350 -9.94 26.50 -9.01
C LEU A 350 -11.36 26.62 -9.54
N TRP A 351 -11.54 27.52 -10.50
CA TRP A 351 -12.82 27.86 -11.11
C TRP A 351 -13.03 27.15 -12.46
N ARG A 352 -14.21 26.62 -12.65
CA ARG A 352 -14.69 26.01 -13.90
C ARG A 352 -15.64 26.98 -14.62
N LYS A 353 -15.15 27.64 -15.66
CA LYS A 353 -15.90 28.72 -16.37
C LYS A 353 -17.20 28.23 -17.02
N ASP A 354 -17.19 27.07 -17.65
CA ASP A 354 -18.33 26.47 -18.35
C ASP A 354 -19.41 25.91 -17.43
N LEU A 355 -19.03 25.52 -16.21
CA LEU A 355 -19.95 24.97 -15.20
C LEU A 355 -20.30 25.99 -14.12
N HIS A 356 -19.66 27.16 -14.10
CA HIS A 356 -19.80 28.20 -13.10
C HIS A 356 -19.65 27.67 -11.66
N GLU A 357 -18.62 26.87 -11.42
CA GLU A 357 -18.41 26.22 -10.13
C GLU A 357 -16.97 26.23 -9.66
N ILE A 358 -16.79 26.16 -8.34
CA ILE A 358 -15.48 25.91 -7.73
C ILE A 358 -15.23 24.38 -7.77
N ALA A 359 -14.17 23.96 -8.45
CA ALA A 359 -13.81 22.57 -8.65
C ALA A 359 -12.75 22.06 -7.65
N GLY A 360 -12.11 22.96 -6.92
CA GLY A 360 -11.08 22.65 -5.93
C GLY A 360 -10.46 23.92 -5.37
N ALA A 361 -9.61 23.78 -4.37
CA ALA A 361 -8.88 24.90 -3.81
C ALA A 361 -7.58 24.45 -3.12
N TYR A 362 -6.73 25.43 -2.83
CA TYR A 362 -5.56 25.32 -1.97
C TYR A 362 -5.48 26.55 -1.06
N ARG A 363 -5.10 26.37 0.21
CA ARG A 363 -4.89 27.47 1.16
C ARG A 363 -3.39 27.71 1.35
N LEU A 364 -2.94 28.95 1.34
CA LEU A 364 -1.53 29.31 1.49
C LEU A 364 -1.32 30.59 2.31
N CYS A 365 -0.20 30.66 3.03
CA CYS A 365 0.22 31.84 3.77
C CYS A 365 1.74 32.00 3.78
N GLY A 366 2.25 33.18 3.51
CA GLY A 366 3.67 33.48 3.70
C GLY A 366 4.01 33.62 5.19
N THR A 367 5.12 33.05 5.64
CA THR A 367 5.57 33.15 7.03
C THR A 367 5.84 34.59 7.48
N ASP A 368 6.19 35.47 6.54
CA ASP A 368 6.40 36.89 6.73
C ASP A 368 5.10 37.73 6.86
N ARG A 369 3.96 37.11 6.53
CA ARG A 369 2.62 37.74 6.61
C ARG A 369 1.73 37.14 7.68
N ALA A 370 2.11 36.00 8.23
CA ALA A 370 1.29 35.22 9.16
C ALA A 370 1.22 35.82 10.57
N GLU A 371 2.03 36.85 10.88
CA GLU A 371 2.13 37.45 12.24
C GLU A 371 2.30 36.38 13.34
N GLY A 372 2.99 35.30 13.00
CA GLY A 372 3.18 34.15 13.89
C GLY A 372 1.99 33.18 13.97
N ARG A 373 0.86 33.48 13.31
CA ARG A 373 -0.35 32.65 13.27
C ARG A 373 -0.33 31.68 12.07
N LEU A 374 0.35 30.54 12.23
CA LEU A 374 0.43 29.49 11.22
C LEU A 374 -0.38 28.26 11.66
N TYR A 375 -1.12 27.67 10.72
CA TYR A 375 -1.92 26.46 10.97
C TYR A 375 -1.07 25.30 11.47
N THR A 376 0.12 25.09 10.88
CA THR A 376 1.04 24.03 11.32
C THR A 376 1.42 24.12 12.80
N LYS A 377 1.36 25.32 13.44
CA LYS A 377 1.59 25.47 14.88
C LYS A 377 0.51 24.81 15.75
N THR A 378 -0.66 24.51 15.18
CA THR A 378 -1.70 23.73 15.88
C THR A 378 -1.35 22.24 15.94
N LEU A 379 -0.56 21.75 15.00
CA LEU A 379 -0.15 20.35 14.87
C LEU A 379 1.24 20.10 15.46
N TYR A 380 2.16 21.07 15.35
CA TYR A 380 3.55 20.95 15.77
C TYR A 380 3.96 22.05 16.74
N ARG A 381 4.96 21.75 17.57
CA ARG A 381 5.69 22.74 18.39
C ARG A 381 7.01 23.01 17.71
N PHE A 382 7.18 24.21 17.21
CA PHE A 382 8.40 24.65 16.56
C PHE A 382 9.34 25.36 17.52
N SER A 383 10.64 25.09 17.42
CA SER A 383 11.65 25.96 18.01
C SER A 383 11.83 27.22 17.15
N PRO A 384 12.26 28.36 17.72
CA PRO A 384 12.55 29.57 16.94
C PRO A 384 13.47 29.29 15.74
N GLN A 385 14.50 28.47 15.92
CA GLN A 385 15.48 28.11 14.91
C GLN A 385 14.87 27.39 13.69
N PHE A 386 13.67 26.82 13.80
CA PHE A 386 12.98 26.23 12.64
C PHE A 386 12.68 27.30 11.59
N PHE A 387 12.06 28.42 12.03
CA PHE A 387 11.71 29.49 11.12
C PHE A 387 12.93 30.27 10.64
N ASP A 388 14.00 30.38 11.45
CA ASP A 388 15.28 30.98 11.01
C ASP A 388 15.87 30.22 9.81
N ARG A 389 15.62 28.91 9.72
CA ARG A 389 16.13 28.07 8.62
C ARG A 389 15.28 28.07 7.37
N ILE A 390 13.96 28.23 7.48
CA ILE A 390 13.05 28.11 6.35
C ILE A 390 12.36 29.41 5.93
N SER A 391 12.38 30.48 6.76
CA SER A 391 11.73 31.74 6.38
C SER A 391 12.61 32.63 5.48
N PRO A 392 12.01 33.37 4.55
CA PRO A 392 10.59 33.38 4.27
C PRO A 392 10.13 32.14 3.46
N ALA A 393 9.03 31.56 3.89
CA ALA A 393 8.45 30.33 3.31
C ALA A 393 6.95 30.51 3.06
N VAL A 394 6.36 29.64 2.24
CA VAL A 394 4.91 29.54 2.07
C VAL A 394 4.40 28.28 2.74
N GLU A 395 3.51 28.45 3.72
CA GLU A 395 2.74 27.35 4.27
C GLU A 395 1.60 27.00 3.31
N LEU A 396 1.45 25.70 3.00
CA LEU A 396 0.42 25.15 2.13
C LEU A 396 -0.45 24.19 2.93
N GLY A 397 -1.78 24.22 2.71
CA GLY A 397 -2.69 23.33 3.37
C GLY A 397 -4.10 23.33 2.79
N ARG A 398 -4.97 22.51 3.38
CA ARG A 398 -6.40 22.43 3.03
C ARG A 398 -6.66 22.28 1.52
N SER A 399 -5.87 21.45 0.87
CA SER A 399 -5.99 21.16 -0.56
C SER A 399 -7.11 20.15 -0.81
N PHE A 400 -7.97 20.45 -1.77
CA PHE A 400 -8.95 19.49 -2.26
C PHE A 400 -9.27 19.69 -3.75
N ILE A 401 -9.71 18.62 -4.38
CA ILE A 401 -10.38 18.61 -5.68
C ILE A 401 -11.70 17.89 -5.47
N ARG A 402 -12.80 18.45 -6.00
CA ARG A 402 -14.12 17.78 -5.96
C ARG A 402 -14.03 16.41 -6.65
N LEU A 403 -14.79 15.45 -6.13
CA LEU A 403 -14.74 14.05 -6.59
C LEU A 403 -15.01 13.90 -8.09
N GLU A 404 -15.91 14.71 -8.62
CA GLU A 404 -16.28 14.72 -10.02
C GLU A 404 -15.10 15.07 -10.94
N HIS A 405 -14.10 15.79 -10.40
CA HIS A 405 -12.93 16.25 -11.12
C HIS A 405 -11.63 15.50 -10.78
N GLN A 406 -11.66 14.52 -9.87
CA GLN A 406 -10.47 13.76 -9.45
C GLN A 406 -9.97 12.75 -10.49
N ARG A 407 -10.79 12.38 -11.48
CA ARG A 407 -10.41 11.44 -12.54
C ARG A 407 -9.36 11.98 -13.51
N SER A 408 -9.09 13.29 -13.47
CA SER A 408 -8.10 13.98 -14.32
C SER A 408 -6.99 14.60 -13.47
N PHE A 409 -5.75 14.54 -13.95
CA PHE A 409 -4.61 15.24 -13.34
C PHE A 409 -4.59 16.75 -13.63
N GLN A 410 -5.43 17.25 -14.54
CA GLN A 410 -5.41 18.64 -14.96
C GLN A 410 -5.73 19.61 -13.82
N PRO A 411 -6.77 19.41 -12.99
CA PRO A 411 -7.08 20.29 -11.86
C PRO A 411 -5.91 20.46 -10.89
N LEU A 412 -5.34 19.36 -10.44
CA LEU A 412 -4.21 19.38 -9.51
C LEU A 412 -2.98 20.05 -10.13
N ARG A 413 -2.67 19.74 -11.40
CA ARG A 413 -1.55 20.34 -12.12
C ARG A 413 -1.72 21.86 -12.23
N LEU A 414 -2.95 22.36 -12.43
CA LEU A 414 -3.21 23.77 -12.56
C LEU A 414 -3.08 24.51 -11.23
N LEU A 415 -3.53 23.91 -10.12
CA LEU A 415 -3.29 24.43 -8.76
C LEU A 415 -1.78 24.53 -8.45
N TRP A 416 -1.01 23.48 -8.78
CA TRP A 416 0.45 23.52 -8.60
C TRP A 416 1.14 24.57 -9.49
N ARG A 417 0.63 24.79 -10.71
CA ARG A 417 1.11 25.89 -11.56
C ARG A 417 0.81 27.25 -10.96
N ALA A 418 -0.36 27.42 -10.33
CA ALA A 418 -0.72 28.66 -9.67
C ALA A 418 0.16 28.91 -8.40
N ILE A 419 0.48 27.87 -7.62
CA ILE A 419 1.47 27.96 -6.54
C ILE A 419 2.82 28.42 -7.09
N GLY A 420 3.26 27.81 -8.22
CA GLY A 420 4.50 28.18 -8.89
C GLY A 420 4.49 29.63 -9.38
N GLU A 421 3.38 30.12 -9.97
CA GLU A 421 3.23 31.50 -10.40
C GLU A 421 3.25 32.48 -9.21
N TYR A 422 2.59 32.10 -8.09
CA TYR A 422 2.67 32.88 -6.86
C TYR A 422 4.11 33.05 -6.36
N VAL A 423 4.90 31.96 -6.36
CA VAL A 423 6.33 32.00 -6.01
C VAL A 423 7.13 32.81 -7.04
N ALA A 424 6.87 32.64 -8.34
CA ALA A 424 7.57 33.39 -9.40
C ALA A 424 7.37 34.92 -9.29
N ARG A 425 6.19 35.33 -8.83
CA ARG A 425 5.90 36.77 -8.49
C ARG A 425 6.49 37.22 -7.16
N ASN A 426 6.79 36.25 -6.27
CA ASN A 426 7.35 36.52 -4.95
C ASN A 426 8.61 35.66 -4.71
N PRO A 427 9.71 35.87 -5.45
CA PRO A 427 10.87 34.98 -5.47
C PRO A 427 11.59 34.87 -4.13
N ARG A 428 11.28 35.72 -3.14
CA ARG A 428 11.81 35.62 -1.78
C ARG A 428 11.41 34.31 -1.06
N TYR A 429 10.29 33.67 -1.46
CA TYR A 429 9.84 32.41 -0.87
C TYR A 429 10.62 31.23 -1.43
N ARG A 430 11.69 30.88 -0.74
CA ARG A 430 12.53 29.74 -1.08
C ARG A 430 11.88 28.41 -0.75
N PHE A 431 11.13 28.36 0.35
CA PHE A 431 10.59 27.11 0.87
C PHE A 431 9.06 27.07 0.75
N LEU A 432 8.56 25.87 0.41
CA LEU A 432 7.17 25.48 0.63
C LEU A 432 7.15 24.47 1.77
N PHE A 433 6.18 24.58 2.68
CA PHE A 433 6.03 23.61 3.76
C PHE A 433 4.56 23.47 4.16
N GLY A 434 4.22 22.42 4.89
CA GLY A 434 2.87 22.21 5.42
C GLY A 434 2.60 20.77 5.79
N PRO A 435 1.41 20.48 6.32
CA PRO A 435 1.00 19.12 6.59
C PRO A 435 0.50 18.46 5.31
N VAL A 436 0.87 17.19 5.10
CA VAL A 436 0.29 16.34 4.07
C VAL A 436 -0.24 15.07 4.72
N SER A 437 -1.52 14.78 4.50
CA SER A 437 -2.23 13.73 5.20
C SER A 437 -2.09 12.38 4.50
N ILE A 438 -1.91 11.32 5.30
CA ILE A 438 -2.13 9.93 4.94
C ILE A 438 -3.44 9.53 5.61
N SER A 439 -4.46 9.25 4.79
CA SER A 439 -5.80 8.94 5.27
C SER A 439 -5.86 7.73 6.20
N ASN A 440 -6.77 7.76 7.15
CA ASN A 440 -7.07 6.61 8.00
C ASN A 440 -7.75 5.45 7.23
N SER A 441 -8.15 5.67 5.98
CA SER A 441 -8.65 4.61 5.09
C SER A 441 -7.57 3.59 4.69
N TYR A 442 -6.28 3.96 4.73
CA TYR A 442 -5.19 3.01 4.54
C TYR A 442 -5.09 2.01 5.68
N GLN A 443 -4.73 0.76 5.36
CA GLN A 443 -4.44 -0.26 6.36
C GLN A 443 -3.40 0.25 7.37
N LYS A 444 -3.60 -0.07 8.66
CA LYS A 444 -2.72 0.41 9.73
C LYS A 444 -1.24 0.09 9.46
N ALA A 445 -0.95 -1.12 8.95
CA ALA A 445 0.40 -1.54 8.61
C ALA A 445 1.00 -0.66 7.50
N ASN A 446 0.22 -0.29 6.46
CA ASN A 446 0.66 0.62 5.41
C ASN A 446 0.96 2.02 5.93
N ARG A 447 0.18 2.53 6.89
CA ARG A 447 0.45 3.84 7.50
C ARG A 447 1.79 3.84 8.26
N VAL A 448 2.09 2.76 8.97
CA VAL A 448 3.40 2.56 9.63
C VAL A 448 4.51 2.48 8.58
N LEU A 449 4.33 1.64 7.57
CA LEU A 449 5.30 1.47 6.48
C LEU A 449 5.62 2.79 5.77
N MET A 450 4.59 3.58 5.43
CA MET A 450 4.76 4.88 4.80
C MET A 450 5.53 5.85 5.70
N ALA A 451 5.15 5.97 6.96
CA ALA A 451 5.80 6.89 7.89
C ALA A 451 7.28 6.54 8.08
N ASP A 452 7.58 5.29 8.38
CA ASP A 452 8.96 4.83 8.61
C ASP A 452 9.83 4.96 7.36
N THR A 453 9.31 4.53 6.21
CA THR A 453 10.07 4.58 4.95
C THR A 453 10.32 6.02 4.49
N LEU A 454 9.29 6.90 4.58
CA LEU A 454 9.45 8.30 4.19
C LEU A 454 10.46 9.03 5.10
N LEU A 455 10.45 8.78 6.41
CA LEU A 455 11.45 9.36 7.31
C LEU A 455 12.86 8.81 7.06
N ARG A 456 12.99 7.54 6.70
CA ARG A 456 14.28 6.91 6.40
C ARG A 456 14.86 7.35 5.07
N LEU A 457 14.07 7.35 3.99
CA LEU A 457 14.56 7.65 2.63
C LEU A 457 14.63 9.16 2.33
N VAL A 458 13.66 9.92 2.81
CA VAL A 458 13.51 11.35 2.50
C VAL A 458 13.27 12.20 3.76
N GLY A 459 13.82 11.77 4.89
CA GLY A 459 13.75 12.51 6.14
C GLY A 459 14.69 13.72 6.20
N MET A 460 14.37 14.68 7.07
CA MET A 460 15.19 15.86 7.37
C MET A 460 15.57 15.90 8.86
N PRO A 461 16.53 15.09 9.32
CA PRO A 461 16.88 15.01 10.74
C PRO A 461 17.32 16.36 11.31
N GLU A 462 17.92 17.23 10.49
CA GLU A 462 18.33 18.59 10.85
C GLU A 462 17.16 19.54 11.15
N ILE A 463 15.98 19.25 10.62
CA ILE A 463 14.73 20.00 10.85
C ILE A 463 13.83 19.26 11.85
N ALA A 464 13.86 17.93 11.86
CA ALA A 464 13.02 17.10 12.73
C ALA A 464 13.20 17.42 14.23
N SER A 465 14.43 17.73 14.65
CA SER A 465 14.73 18.13 16.03
C SER A 465 14.10 19.47 16.41
N LEU A 466 13.77 20.31 15.42
CA LEU A 466 13.23 21.67 15.59
C LEU A 466 11.69 21.73 15.49
N ALA A 467 11.04 20.64 15.06
CA ALA A 467 9.59 20.55 14.89
C ALA A 467 9.06 19.28 15.58
N LYS A 468 8.53 19.44 16.78
CA LYS A 468 7.99 18.31 17.56
C LYS A 468 6.48 18.18 17.34
N PRO A 469 5.93 17.03 16.94
CA PRO A 469 4.50 16.84 16.82
C PRO A 469 3.83 16.98 18.19
N ARG A 470 2.66 17.63 18.25
CA ARG A 470 1.88 17.75 19.49
C ARG A 470 1.32 16.40 19.92
N ARG A 471 1.00 15.55 18.94
CA ARG A 471 0.56 14.16 19.12
C ARG A 471 1.41 13.28 18.21
N PRO A 472 2.50 12.72 18.72
CA PRO A 472 3.40 11.92 17.91
C PRO A 472 2.69 10.64 17.43
N PHE A 473 3.04 10.21 16.24
CA PHE A 473 2.63 8.92 15.74
C PHE A 473 3.40 7.84 16.51
N ILE A 474 2.69 7.16 17.41
CA ILE A 474 3.23 6.01 18.13
C ILE A 474 2.66 4.76 17.46
N HIS A 475 3.49 4.02 16.79
CA HIS A 475 3.10 2.74 16.21
C HIS A 475 3.55 1.59 17.09
N LEU A 476 2.65 0.61 17.24
CA LEU A 476 3.05 -0.67 17.80
C LEU A 476 3.95 -1.37 16.77
N PRO A 477 4.94 -2.14 17.20
CA PRO A 477 5.76 -2.92 16.29
C PRO A 477 4.87 -3.75 15.36
N VAL A 478 5.10 -3.64 14.07
CA VAL A 478 4.47 -4.47 13.05
C VAL A 478 5.44 -5.60 12.76
N ASN A 479 5.03 -6.84 13.03
CA ASN A 479 5.84 -7.99 12.70
C ASN A 479 6.08 -8.04 11.19
N ASP A 480 7.29 -8.40 10.81
CA ASP A 480 7.68 -8.51 9.41
C ASP A 480 7.49 -7.20 8.60
N LEU A 481 7.58 -6.02 9.26
CA LEU A 481 7.53 -4.73 8.56
C LEU A 481 8.64 -4.72 7.49
N PRO A 482 8.28 -4.52 6.21
CA PRO A 482 9.29 -4.45 5.16
C PRO A 482 10.13 -3.18 5.29
N GLU A 483 11.35 -3.24 4.75
CA GLU A 483 12.26 -2.09 4.68
C GLU A 483 12.51 -1.72 3.21
N PRO A 484 11.58 -1.05 2.54
CA PRO A 484 11.71 -0.70 1.13
C PRO A 484 12.98 0.12 0.85
N GLU A 485 13.70 -0.22 -0.20
CA GLU A 485 14.93 0.49 -0.57
C GLU A 485 14.66 1.76 -1.40
N SER A 486 13.46 1.89 -1.94
CA SER A 486 13.04 3.04 -2.75
C SER A 486 11.55 3.36 -2.55
N ILE A 487 11.15 4.56 -3.00
CA ILE A 487 9.73 4.97 -3.00
C ILE A 487 8.90 4.03 -3.89
N ALA A 488 9.43 3.60 -5.03
CA ALA A 488 8.73 2.68 -5.93
C ALA A 488 8.54 1.30 -5.29
N ASP A 489 9.55 0.81 -4.57
CA ASP A 489 9.45 -0.42 -3.81
C ASP A 489 8.40 -0.30 -2.69
N MET A 490 8.43 0.78 -1.91
CA MET A 490 7.39 1.07 -0.90
C MET A 490 5.98 1.05 -1.50
N GLU A 491 5.77 1.66 -2.67
CA GLU A 491 4.47 1.66 -3.35
C GLU A 491 3.97 0.24 -3.67
N SER A 492 4.87 -0.67 -4.05
CA SER A 492 4.52 -2.07 -4.31
C SER A 492 4.04 -2.80 -3.06
N TRP A 493 4.68 -2.55 -1.92
CA TRP A 493 4.28 -3.10 -0.63
C TRP A 493 2.94 -2.54 -0.15
N ILE A 494 2.72 -1.23 -0.32
CA ILE A 494 1.44 -0.59 0.02
C ILE A 494 0.30 -1.24 -0.79
N ALA A 495 0.51 -1.41 -2.10
CA ALA A 495 -0.48 -1.99 -3.00
C ALA A 495 -0.90 -3.42 -2.61
N ASP A 496 0.02 -4.22 -2.04
CA ASP A 496 -0.28 -5.58 -1.59
C ASP A 496 -1.35 -5.62 -0.49
N LEU A 497 -1.40 -4.62 0.40
CA LEU A 497 -2.39 -4.55 1.47
C LEU A 497 -3.66 -3.78 1.09
N GLU A 498 -3.60 -2.86 0.14
CA GLU A 498 -4.79 -2.09 -0.24
C GLU A 498 -5.67 -2.88 -1.21
N PRO A 499 -6.96 -3.09 -0.91
CA PRO A 499 -7.87 -3.85 -1.77
C PRO A 499 -7.94 -3.30 -3.20
N THR A 500 -7.93 -1.97 -3.34
CA THR A 500 -7.98 -1.27 -4.63
C THR A 500 -6.62 -1.20 -5.35
N GLY A 501 -5.54 -1.74 -4.74
CA GLY A 501 -4.19 -1.56 -5.24
C GLY A 501 -3.68 -0.11 -5.15
N ALA A 502 -4.30 0.72 -4.31
CA ALA A 502 -3.86 2.10 -4.11
C ALA A 502 -2.41 2.15 -3.61
N GLY A 503 -1.58 2.94 -4.26
CA GLY A 503 -0.21 3.20 -3.82
C GLY A 503 -0.12 4.43 -2.90
N LEU A 504 1.03 5.10 -2.93
CA LEU A 504 1.26 6.32 -2.15
C LEU A 504 0.26 7.44 -2.52
N PRO A 505 -0.24 8.24 -1.55
CA PRO A 505 -1.13 9.37 -1.82
C PRO A 505 -0.58 10.32 -2.90
N VAL A 506 -1.46 10.77 -3.81
CA VAL A 506 -1.06 11.56 -4.99
C VAL A 506 -0.33 12.85 -4.60
N LEU A 507 -0.76 13.53 -3.54
CA LEU A 507 -0.09 14.75 -3.07
C LEU A 507 1.33 14.49 -2.58
N ILE A 508 1.55 13.41 -1.82
CA ILE A 508 2.89 13.03 -1.38
C ILE A 508 3.80 12.79 -2.58
N ARG A 509 3.31 12.06 -3.60
CA ARG A 509 4.08 11.86 -4.85
C ARG A 509 4.44 13.18 -5.54
N GLN A 510 3.55 14.16 -5.54
CA GLN A 510 3.84 15.47 -6.13
C GLN A 510 4.91 16.23 -5.34
N TYR A 511 4.80 16.25 -4.03
CA TYR A 511 5.82 16.88 -3.19
C TYR A 511 7.19 16.21 -3.34
N LEU A 512 7.25 14.88 -3.39
CA LEU A 512 8.50 14.15 -3.60
C LEU A 512 9.17 14.50 -4.94
N LYS A 513 8.37 14.66 -6.03
CA LYS A 513 8.88 15.12 -7.33
C LYS A 513 9.49 16.53 -7.29
N MET A 514 9.03 17.36 -6.37
CA MET A 514 9.59 18.71 -6.13
C MET A 514 10.81 18.70 -5.19
N GLY A 515 11.24 17.51 -4.73
CA GLY A 515 12.32 17.36 -3.76
C GLY A 515 11.84 17.54 -2.31
N GLY A 516 10.55 17.31 -2.06
CA GLY A 516 9.95 17.36 -0.74
C GLY A 516 10.55 16.34 0.22
N ARG A 517 10.81 16.75 1.45
CA ARG A 517 11.39 15.93 2.52
C ARG A 517 10.55 16.05 3.78
N PHE A 518 10.48 14.97 4.56
CA PHE A 518 9.66 14.91 5.77
C PHE A 518 10.47 15.23 7.03
N ALA A 519 9.92 16.09 7.90
CA ALA A 519 10.50 16.34 9.21
C ALA A 519 9.99 15.35 10.26
N THR A 520 8.68 15.17 10.36
CA THR A 520 8.04 14.30 11.37
C THR A 520 6.59 14.03 11.00
N PHE A 521 5.92 13.15 11.77
CA PHE A 521 4.50 12.83 11.61
C PHE A 521 3.70 13.13 12.87
N HIS A 522 2.47 13.63 12.69
CA HIS A 522 1.48 13.98 13.71
C HIS A 522 0.19 13.19 13.48
N VAL A 523 -0.53 12.80 14.54
CA VAL A 523 -1.87 12.20 14.43
C VAL A 523 -2.92 13.28 14.70
N ASP A 524 -3.71 13.64 13.67
CA ASP A 524 -4.79 14.62 13.83
C ASP A 524 -6.11 13.94 14.17
N HIS A 525 -6.47 13.95 15.45
CA HIS A 525 -7.72 13.39 15.94
C HIS A 525 -8.95 14.20 15.55
N SER A 526 -8.78 15.50 15.29
CA SER A 526 -9.86 16.39 14.86
C SER A 526 -10.17 16.27 13.37
N PHE A 527 -9.30 15.56 12.64
CA PHE A 527 -9.40 15.37 11.20
C PHE A 527 -9.34 13.87 10.83
N GLY A 528 -10.28 13.08 11.36
CA GLY A 528 -10.43 11.66 11.05
C GLY A 528 -9.25 10.78 11.47
N GLN A 529 -8.46 11.17 12.47
CA GLN A 529 -7.24 10.45 12.90
C GLN A 529 -6.22 10.24 11.76
N THR A 530 -6.15 11.19 10.83
CA THR A 530 -5.14 11.18 9.77
C THR A 530 -3.73 11.22 10.33
N LEU A 531 -2.80 10.71 9.55
CA LEU A 531 -1.38 10.83 9.84
C LEU A 531 -0.80 11.95 8.99
N ASP A 532 -0.55 13.09 9.60
CA ASP A 532 -0.04 14.30 8.94
C ASP A 532 1.47 14.36 8.98
N GLY A 533 2.10 14.29 7.81
CA GLY A 533 3.53 14.47 7.66
C GLY A 533 3.88 15.95 7.45
N LEU A 534 4.77 16.50 8.28
CA LEU A 534 5.33 17.82 8.03
C LEU A 534 6.34 17.73 6.91
N ILE A 535 5.94 18.21 5.72
CA ILE A 535 6.80 18.21 4.53
C ILE A 535 7.40 19.61 4.30
N VAL A 536 8.64 19.64 3.83
CA VAL A 536 9.38 20.85 3.46
C VAL A 536 9.99 20.65 2.08
N VAL A 537 9.80 21.63 1.19
CA VAL A 537 10.39 21.66 -0.16
C VAL A 537 11.33 22.87 -0.23
N ASP A 538 12.62 22.66 -0.49
CA ASP A 538 13.56 23.73 -0.84
C ASP A 538 13.59 23.88 -2.37
N LEU A 539 12.92 24.90 -2.87
CA LEU A 539 12.78 25.12 -4.32
C LEU A 539 14.11 25.36 -5.04
N THR A 540 15.16 25.78 -4.31
CA THR A 540 16.51 25.93 -4.90
C THR A 540 17.16 24.56 -5.19
N LYS A 541 16.68 23.50 -4.56
CA LYS A 541 17.13 22.11 -4.75
C LYS A 541 16.21 21.29 -5.67
N THR A 542 15.09 21.88 -6.11
CA THR A 542 14.17 21.23 -7.06
C THR A 542 14.84 21.07 -8.43
N GLU A 543 14.70 19.87 -9.04
CA GLU A 543 15.23 19.64 -10.40
C GLU A 543 14.70 20.71 -11.38
N PRO A 544 15.58 21.23 -12.27
CA PRO A 544 15.22 22.32 -13.20
C PRO A 544 13.96 22.05 -14.01
N LYS A 545 13.76 20.83 -14.49
CA LYS A 545 12.58 20.43 -15.28
C LYS A 545 11.25 20.57 -14.51
N PHE A 546 11.24 20.29 -13.21
CA PHE A 546 10.04 20.43 -12.38
C PHE A 546 9.85 21.90 -11.96
N LEU A 547 10.92 22.60 -11.62
CA LEU A 547 10.85 24.02 -11.30
C LEU A 547 10.27 24.81 -12.49
N GLU A 548 10.75 24.58 -13.71
CA GLU A 548 10.24 25.23 -14.93
C GLU A 548 8.81 24.81 -15.28
N ARG A 549 8.43 23.58 -15.01
CA ARG A 549 7.06 23.12 -15.22
C ARG A 549 6.04 23.92 -14.42
N TYR A 550 6.37 24.30 -13.19
CA TYR A 550 5.43 24.97 -12.29
C TYR A 550 5.59 26.50 -12.26
N LEU A 551 6.82 27.02 -12.29
CA LEU A 551 7.08 28.46 -12.29
C LEU A 551 7.04 29.08 -13.70
N GLY A 552 7.04 28.26 -14.76
CA GLY A 552 7.34 28.70 -16.12
C GLY A 552 8.84 28.98 -16.31
N LYS A 553 9.30 29.04 -17.55
CA LYS A 553 10.73 29.24 -17.86
C LYS A 553 11.24 30.58 -17.29
N ASP A 554 10.51 31.68 -17.52
CA ASP A 554 10.88 33.01 -17.07
C ASP A 554 10.79 33.15 -15.54
N GLY A 555 9.74 32.57 -14.93
CA GLY A 555 9.57 32.55 -13.48
C GLY A 555 10.70 31.78 -12.78
N ALA A 556 11.07 30.61 -13.31
CA ALA A 556 12.19 29.82 -12.79
C ALA A 556 13.54 30.56 -12.95
N ALA A 557 13.73 31.28 -14.07
CA ALA A 557 14.93 32.08 -14.29
C ALA A 557 15.01 33.23 -13.26
N ARG A 558 13.92 34.00 -13.07
CA ARG A 558 13.86 35.08 -12.05
C ARG A 558 14.10 34.53 -10.64
N PHE A 559 13.47 33.41 -10.28
CA PHE A 559 13.64 32.76 -8.99
C PHE A 559 15.12 32.38 -8.74
N ARG A 560 15.76 31.72 -9.70
CA ARG A 560 17.19 31.35 -9.60
C ARG A 560 18.10 32.57 -9.50
N ALA A 561 17.85 33.60 -10.32
CA ALA A 561 18.62 34.85 -10.28
C ALA A 561 18.53 35.55 -8.91
N TYR A 562 17.33 35.62 -8.32
CA TYR A 562 17.14 36.17 -6.99
C TYR A 562 17.96 35.44 -5.92
N HIS A 563 17.91 34.08 -5.89
CA HIS A 563 18.61 33.31 -4.87
C HIS A 563 20.12 33.22 -5.10
N ASN A 564 20.59 33.25 -6.34
CA ASN A 564 22.01 33.32 -6.65
C ASN A 564 22.60 34.69 -6.26
N GLY A 565 21.86 35.79 -6.49
CA GLY A 565 22.27 37.14 -6.10
C GLY A 565 22.31 37.34 -4.57
N VAL A 566 21.36 36.79 -3.83
CA VAL A 566 21.36 36.81 -2.36
C VAL A 566 22.53 36.01 -1.80
N GLY A 567 22.86 34.87 -2.40
CA GLY A 567 24.02 34.04 -2.02
C GLY A 567 25.36 34.77 -2.24
N ALA A 568 25.49 35.52 -3.35
CA ALA A 568 26.69 36.30 -3.65
C ALA A 568 26.88 37.44 -2.63
N ASN A 569 25.82 38.17 -2.26
CA ASN A 569 25.89 39.23 -1.26
C ASN A 569 26.19 38.69 0.15
N ALA A 570 25.67 37.54 0.54
CA ALA A 570 25.97 36.90 1.82
C ALA A 570 27.43 36.39 1.90
N ALA A 571 28.02 35.96 0.78
CA ALA A 571 29.42 35.59 0.70
C ALA A 571 30.36 36.78 0.75
N ALA A 572 29.98 37.88 0.09
CA ALA A 572 30.76 39.14 0.10
C ALA A 572 30.76 39.83 1.49
N GLY A 573 29.63 39.78 2.22
CA GLY A 573 29.54 40.31 3.61
C GLY A 573 30.45 39.56 4.60
N ARG A 574 30.60 38.25 4.46
CA ARG A 574 31.48 37.43 5.33
C ARG A 574 32.98 37.61 5.05
N SER A 575 33.34 38.13 3.88
CA SER A 575 34.74 38.43 3.56
C SER A 575 35.18 39.81 4.12
N GLN A 576 34.26 40.73 4.40
CA GLN A 576 34.55 42.04 5.00
C GLN A 576 34.68 42.00 6.52
N ASP A 577 34.05 41.02 7.20
CA ASP A 577 34.20 40.84 8.66
C ASP A 577 35.46 40.03 9.06
N ARG A 578 36.31 39.63 8.10
CA ARG A 578 37.57 38.90 8.33
C ARG A 578 38.82 39.69 7.92
N SER A 579 38.69 40.98 7.64
CA SER A 579 39.86 41.84 7.32
C SER A 579 40.16 42.83 8.49
#